data_2448fa9bd63cc8c209ce0dd02dc2cfc5
#
_entry.id   2448fa9bd63cc8c209ce0dd02dc2cfc5
#
_cell.length_a   1.000
_cell.length_b   1.000
_cell.length_c   1.000
_cell.angle_alpha   90.00
_cell.angle_beta   90.00
_cell.angle_gamma   90.00
#
_symmetry.space_group_name_H-M   'P 1'
#
loop_
_entity.id
_entity.type
_entity.pdbx_description
1 polymer ?
#
loop_
_entity_poly.entity_id
_entity_poly.type
_entity_poly.pdbx_seq_one_letter_code
_entity_poly.pdbx_strand_id
1 'polypeptide(L)'
;MPDLTDKAAQAYSSAYQSAIDMVVSRYPALARLPSNEAAALLGDIDFEALFRGGYGMDAALEKLSVSFATQVIVVPPPPVTPSAETLATVLKFEVETASKQISQTAAEIKKIMMQSVLGHQSEAEFAAALNTGTLRPDQINSYVNQNLRSFHRTVESQMAEANPQELYIWDGPLDDRTSDECAQMIAEGALTYDEWTANYSAYLNSGTHYGCRHTLAAFVQAVQLENTKKAREAEGVDY
;
A
#
# COMPACT_ATOMS: atom_id res chain seq x y z
N MET A 1 2.04 13.87 -8.71
CA MET A 1 1.72 12.43 -8.62
C MET A 1 1.18 11.91 -7.28
N PRO A 2 1.15 12.67 -6.17
CA PRO A 2 0.55 12.19 -4.92
C PRO A 2 -0.93 11.80 -5.02
N ASP A 3 -1.68 12.47 -5.89
CA ASP A 3 -3.15 12.44 -5.91
C ASP A 3 -3.76 11.09 -6.36
N LEU A 4 -3.19 10.38 -7.34
CA LEU A 4 -3.75 9.09 -7.81
C LEU A 4 -3.47 7.94 -6.83
N THR A 5 -2.30 7.95 -6.21
CA THR A 5 -1.88 6.94 -5.22
C THR A 5 -2.73 7.04 -3.97
N ASP A 6 -2.91 8.27 -3.47
CA ASP A 6 -3.71 8.54 -2.28
C ASP A 6 -5.19 8.21 -2.50
N LYS A 7 -5.75 8.54 -3.68
CA LYS A 7 -7.13 8.18 -4.03
C LYS A 7 -7.37 6.67 -4.12
N ALA A 8 -6.45 5.92 -4.70
CA ALA A 8 -6.56 4.47 -4.77
C ALA A 8 -6.47 3.82 -3.39
N ALA A 9 -5.53 4.28 -2.54
CA ALA A 9 -5.39 3.82 -1.16
C ALA A 9 -6.63 4.16 -0.33
N GLN A 10 -7.18 5.37 -0.47
CA GLN A 10 -8.43 5.77 0.19
C GLN A 10 -9.61 4.93 -0.27
N ALA A 11 -9.75 4.66 -1.58
CA ALA A 11 -10.83 3.83 -2.11
C ALA A 11 -10.77 2.41 -1.56
N TYR A 12 -9.57 1.81 -1.49
CA TYR A 12 -9.37 0.49 -0.90
C TYR A 12 -9.68 0.48 0.60
N SER A 13 -9.16 1.45 1.35
CA SER A 13 -9.42 1.61 2.78
C SER A 13 -10.91 1.81 3.09
N SER A 14 -11.62 2.59 2.26
CA SER A 14 -13.06 2.80 2.39
C SER A 14 -13.87 1.53 2.10
N ALA A 15 -13.50 0.76 1.10
CA ALA A 15 -14.12 -0.54 0.81
C ALA A 15 -13.91 -1.52 1.97
N TYR A 16 -12.69 -1.54 2.52
CA TYR A 16 -12.37 -2.35 3.69
C TYR A 16 -13.21 -1.95 4.91
N GLN A 17 -13.31 -0.66 5.23
CA GLN A 17 -14.14 -0.18 6.33
C GLN A 17 -15.61 -0.57 6.13
N SER A 18 -16.13 -0.40 4.92
CA SER A 18 -17.51 -0.83 4.59
C SER A 18 -17.72 -2.32 4.80
N ALA A 19 -16.73 -3.15 4.49
CA ALA A 19 -16.81 -4.59 4.74
C ALA A 19 -16.84 -4.91 6.25
N ILE A 20 -16.02 -4.21 7.05
CA ILE A 20 -16.05 -4.33 8.53
C ILE A 20 -17.41 -3.90 9.08
N ASP A 21 -17.95 -2.77 8.65
CA ASP A 21 -19.25 -2.25 9.09
C ASP A 21 -20.39 -3.23 8.77
N MET A 22 -20.34 -3.87 7.60
CA MET A 22 -21.29 -4.93 7.25
C MET A 22 -21.19 -6.16 8.16
N VAL A 23 -19.97 -6.56 8.55
CA VAL A 23 -19.75 -7.65 9.52
C VAL A 23 -20.30 -7.26 10.89
N VAL A 24 -20.00 -6.06 11.37
CA VAL A 24 -20.51 -5.56 12.66
C VAL A 24 -22.04 -5.54 12.66
N SER A 25 -22.67 -5.06 11.61
CA SER A 25 -24.13 -4.98 11.49
C SER A 25 -24.84 -6.36 11.53
N ARG A 26 -24.13 -7.44 11.22
CA ARG A 26 -24.66 -8.82 11.26
C ARG A 26 -24.47 -9.50 12.61
N TYR A 27 -23.53 -9.04 13.42
CA TYR A 27 -23.20 -9.65 14.69
C TYR A 27 -24.37 -9.76 15.67
N PRO A 28 -25.26 -8.74 15.86
CA PRO A 28 -26.40 -8.84 16.78
C PRO A 28 -27.38 -9.98 16.46
N ALA A 29 -27.52 -10.32 15.18
CA ALA A 29 -28.35 -11.44 14.80
C ALA A 29 -27.75 -12.80 15.21
N LEU A 30 -26.43 -12.94 15.07
CA LEU A 30 -25.71 -14.14 15.51
C LEU A 30 -25.63 -14.26 17.03
N ALA A 31 -25.42 -13.15 17.74
CA ALA A 31 -25.32 -13.12 19.19
C ALA A 31 -26.64 -13.50 19.92
N ARG A 32 -27.77 -13.49 19.20
CA ARG A 32 -29.08 -13.94 19.73
C ARG A 32 -29.29 -15.45 19.64
N LEU A 33 -28.49 -16.15 18.85
CA LEU A 33 -28.58 -17.60 18.69
C LEU A 33 -27.84 -18.30 19.85
N PRO A 34 -28.22 -19.54 20.17
CA PRO A 34 -27.39 -20.39 21.02
C PRO A 34 -25.96 -20.48 20.43
N SER A 35 -24.95 -20.45 21.28
CA SER A 35 -23.55 -20.35 20.83
C SER A 35 -23.13 -21.48 19.90
N ASN A 36 -23.65 -22.70 20.09
CA ASN A 36 -23.40 -23.85 19.23
C ASN A 36 -24.02 -23.67 17.83
N GLU A 37 -25.21 -23.10 17.74
CA GLU A 37 -25.85 -22.81 16.45
C GLU A 37 -25.15 -21.70 15.70
N ALA A 38 -24.81 -20.61 16.40
CA ALA A 38 -24.07 -19.51 15.82
C ALA A 38 -22.66 -19.93 15.34
N ALA A 39 -21.97 -20.78 16.13
CA ALA A 39 -20.68 -21.32 15.75
C ALA A 39 -20.76 -22.25 14.55
N ALA A 40 -21.81 -23.09 14.43
CA ALA A 40 -22.04 -23.93 13.27
C ALA A 40 -22.28 -23.10 12.01
N LEU A 41 -23.16 -22.09 12.08
CA LEU A 41 -23.43 -21.17 10.96
C LEU A 41 -22.15 -20.43 10.50
N LEU A 42 -21.35 -19.95 11.44
CA LEU A 42 -20.07 -19.30 11.13
C LEU A 42 -19.07 -20.29 10.51
N GLY A 43 -19.10 -21.55 10.93
CA GLY A 43 -18.29 -22.62 10.36
C GLY A 43 -18.55 -22.80 8.87
N ASP A 44 -19.81 -22.80 8.47
CA ASP A 44 -20.26 -23.04 7.10
C ASP A 44 -20.09 -21.82 6.16
N ILE A 45 -19.88 -20.62 6.71
CA ILE A 45 -19.69 -19.41 5.89
C ILE A 45 -18.26 -19.39 5.31
N ASP A 46 -18.17 -19.33 3.99
CA ASP A 46 -16.94 -18.96 3.32
C ASP A 46 -16.70 -17.43 3.43
N PHE A 47 -16.03 -17.05 4.52
CA PHE A 47 -15.75 -15.64 4.81
C PHE A 47 -14.85 -15.00 3.76
N GLU A 48 -13.94 -15.76 3.14
CA GLU A 48 -13.09 -15.23 2.09
C GLU A 48 -13.92 -14.86 0.85
N ALA A 49 -14.76 -15.75 0.36
CA ALA A 49 -15.63 -15.47 -0.77
C ALA A 49 -16.60 -14.33 -0.48
N LEU A 50 -17.14 -14.25 0.74
CA LEU A 50 -18.03 -13.18 1.18
C LEU A 50 -17.30 -11.83 1.18
N PHE A 51 -16.08 -11.78 1.72
CA PHE A 51 -15.28 -10.56 1.83
C PHE A 51 -14.84 -10.07 0.44
N ARG A 52 -14.39 -10.98 -0.43
CA ARG A 52 -13.98 -10.68 -1.80
C ARG A 52 -15.13 -10.21 -2.67
N GLY A 53 -16.12 -11.05 -2.87
CA GLY A 53 -17.25 -10.77 -3.78
C GLY A 53 -18.37 -9.99 -3.12
N GLY A 54 -18.89 -10.50 -1.99
CA GLY A 54 -20.06 -9.93 -1.31
C GLY A 54 -19.83 -8.52 -0.75
N TYR A 55 -18.64 -8.24 -0.25
CA TYR A 55 -18.26 -6.95 0.32
C TYR A 55 -17.39 -6.08 -0.61
N GLY A 56 -17.17 -6.54 -1.85
CA GLY A 56 -16.57 -5.73 -2.91
C GLY A 56 -15.06 -5.54 -2.85
N MET A 57 -14.33 -6.37 -2.07
CA MET A 57 -12.89 -6.24 -1.95
C MET A 57 -12.13 -6.58 -3.23
N ASP A 58 -12.64 -7.52 -4.05
CA ASP A 58 -12.04 -7.81 -5.35
C ASP A 58 -12.16 -6.62 -6.32
N ALA A 59 -13.30 -5.92 -6.31
CA ALA A 59 -13.45 -4.70 -7.11
C ALA A 59 -12.54 -3.55 -6.63
N ALA A 60 -12.29 -3.46 -5.33
CA ALA A 60 -11.33 -2.51 -4.77
C ALA A 60 -9.88 -2.87 -5.14
N LEU A 61 -9.54 -4.16 -5.14
CA LEU A 61 -8.24 -4.67 -5.57
C LEU A 61 -7.98 -4.42 -7.07
N GLU A 62 -8.99 -4.59 -7.92
CA GLU A 62 -8.92 -4.28 -9.35
C GLU A 62 -8.61 -2.79 -9.58
N LYS A 63 -9.31 -1.89 -8.89
CA LYS A 63 -9.02 -0.45 -8.95
C LYS A 63 -7.60 -0.12 -8.49
N LEU A 64 -7.13 -0.79 -7.45
CA LEU A 64 -5.76 -0.65 -6.96
C LEU A 64 -4.76 -1.10 -8.02
N SER A 65 -4.98 -2.23 -8.69
CA SER A 65 -4.11 -2.75 -9.74
C SER A 65 -4.04 -1.82 -10.96
N VAL A 66 -5.16 -1.20 -11.34
CA VAL A 66 -5.19 -0.18 -12.40
C VAL A 66 -4.37 1.06 -11.99
N SER A 67 -4.42 1.45 -10.72
CA SER A 67 -3.60 2.56 -10.21
C SER A 67 -2.11 2.25 -10.28
N PHE A 68 -1.67 1.05 -9.94
CA PHE A 68 -0.28 0.60 -10.12
C PHE A 68 0.14 0.70 -11.59
N ALA A 69 -0.65 0.12 -12.49
CA ALA A 69 -0.35 0.14 -13.92
C ALA A 69 -0.26 1.58 -14.48
N THR A 70 -1.11 2.48 -14.01
CA THR A 70 -1.12 3.88 -14.46
C THR A 70 0.12 4.65 -13.99
N GLN A 71 0.66 4.36 -12.82
CA GLN A 71 1.89 4.99 -12.32
C GLN A 71 3.10 4.70 -13.22
N VAL A 72 3.18 3.50 -13.76
CA VAL A 72 4.26 3.10 -14.68
C VAL A 72 4.22 3.89 -16.00
N ILE A 73 3.03 4.30 -16.46
CA ILE A 73 2.85 4.99 -17.73
C ILE A 73 3.18 6.49 -17.64
N VAL A 74 3.06 7.10 -16.46
CA VAL A 74 3.17 8.56 -16.26
C VAL A 74 4.62 9.01 -16.08
N VAL A 75 5.55 8.12 -15.79
CA VAL A 75 6.97 8.45 -15.71
C VAL A 75 7.48 8.71 -17.13
N PRO A 76 8.05 9.91 -17.43
CA PRO A 76 8.65 10.14 -18.74
C PRO A 76 9.70 9.05 -18.97
N PRO A 77 9.66 8.36 -20.13
CA PRO A 77 10.53 7.22 -20.34
C PRO A 77 11.99 7.66 -20.31
N PRO A 78 12.82 7.08 -19.42
CA PRO A 78 14.26 7.21 -19.53
C PRO A 78 14.73 6.59 -20.86
N PRO A 79 15.99 6.80 -21.28
CA PRO A 79 16.52 6.24 -22.52
C PRO A 79 16.31 4.73 -22.64
N VAL A 80 16.32 4.02 -21.50
CA VAL A 80 15.98 2.60 -21.42
C VAL A 80 14.90 2.42 -20.35
N THR A 81 13.75 1.87 -20.72
CA THR A 81 12.68 1.52 -19.81
C THR A 81 12.76 0.04 -19.44
N PRO A 82 12.35 -0.39 -18.22
CA PRO A 82 12.17 -1.79 -17.91
C PRO A 82 11.27 -2.46 -18.94
N SER A 83 11.52 -3.73 -19.23
CA SER A 83 10.68 -4.45 -20.17
C SER A 83 9.23 -4.51 -19.66
N ALA A 84 8.27 -4.53 -20.59
CA ALA A 84 6.86 -4.71 -20.22
C ALA A 84 6.63 -6.00 -19.41
N GLU A 85 7.44 -7.03 -19.61
CA GLU A 85 7.41 -8.28 -18.87
C GLU A 85 7.88 -8.08 -17.39
N THR A 86 8.96 -7.33 -17.19
CA THR A 86 9.45 -6.97 -15.84
C THR A 86 8.38 -6.20 -15.05
N LEU A 87 7.80 -5.16 -15.67
CA LEU A 87 6.75 -4.36 -15.07
C LEU A 87 5.50 -5.19 -14.74
N ALA A 88 5.09 -6.07 -15.65
CA ALA A 88 3.97 -6.98 -15.43
C ALA A 88 4.25 -7.97 -14.28
N THR A 89 5.48 -8.45 -14.14
CA THR A 89 5.88 -9.34 -13.05
C THR A 89 5.81 -8.64 -11.69
N VAL A 90 6.33 -7.42 -11.60
CA VAL A 90 6.27 -6.62 -10.37
C VAL A 90 4.82 -6.30 -10.00
N LEU A 91 4.01 -5.86 -10.98
CA LEU A 91 2.59 -5.60 -10.76
C LEU A 91 1.85 -6.83 -10.26
N LYS A 92 2.09 -8.00 -10.87
CA LYS A 92 1.49 -9.26 -10.46
C LYS A 92 1.83 -9.59 -9.01
N PHE A 93 3.10 -9.44 -8.62
CA PHE A 93 3.54 -9.70 -7.24
C PHE A 93 2.82 -8.80 -6.22
N GLU A 94 2.69 -7.51 -6.50
CA GLU A 94 2.00 -6.55 -5.59
C GLU A 94 0.49 -6.85 -5.48
N VAL A 95 -0.15 -7.20 -6.59
CA VAL A 95 -1.57 -7.60 -6.60
C VAL A 95 -1.79 -8.90 -5.84
N GLU A 96 -0.92 -9.90 -6.00
CA GLU A 96 -0.96 -11.15 -5.24
C GLU A 96 -0.76 -10.91 -3.74
N THR A 97 0.15 -10.01 -3.37
CA THR A 97 0.41 -9.63 -1.98
C THR A 97 -0.81 -8.97 -1.35
N ALA A 98 -1.44 -8.01 -2.03
CA ALA A 98 -2.67 -7.38 -1.57
C ALA A 98 -3.84 -8.38 -1.50
N SER A 99 -3.96 -9.29 -2.47
CA SER A 99 -4.94 -10.37 -2.48
C SER A 99 -4.80 -11.31 -1.28
N LYS A 100 -3.57 -11.69 -0.96
CA LYS A 100 -3.26 -12.51 0.22
C LYS A 100 -3.65 -11.81 1.53
N GLN A 101 -3.46 -10.50 1.62
CA GLN A 101 -3.88 -9.72 2.78
C GLN A 101 -5.40 -9.76 2.96
N ILE A 102 -6.18 -9.67 1.88
CA ILE A 102 -7.65 -9.82 1.95
C ILE A 102 -8.04 -11.17 2.57
N SER A 103 -7.43 -12.26 2.11
CA SER A 103 -7.70 -13.61 2.63
C SER A 103 -7.33 -13.75 4.11
N GLN A 104 -6.18 -13.21 4.52
CA GLN A 104 -5.75 -13.21 5.92
C GLN A 104 -6.70 -12.41 6.80
N THR A 105 -7.14 -11.25 6.33
CA THR A 105 -8.09 -10.41 7.04
C THR A 105 -9.45 -11.09 7.21
N ALA A 106 -9.99 -11.71 6.17
CA ALA A 106 -11.24 -12.45 6.23
C ALA A 106 -11.17 -13.59 7.27
N ALA A 107 -10.05 -14.32 7.30
CA ALA A 107 -9.82 -15.39 8.27
C ALA A 107 -9.75 -14.85 9.72
N GLU A 108 -9.07 -13.72 9.93
CA GLU A 108 -8.96 -13.10 11.25
C GLU A 108 -10.31 -12.58 11.74
N ILE A 109 -11.10 -11.94 10.89
CA ILE A 109 -12.46 -11.49 11.22
C ILE A 109 -13.34 -12.69 11.60
N LYS A 110 -13.32 -13.78 10.81
CA LYS A 110 -14.04 -15.02 11.13
C LYS A 110 -13.67 -15.56 12.51
N LYS A 111 -12.37 -15.58 12.83
CA LYS A 111 -11.84 -16.00 14.12
C LYS A 111 -12.38 -15.13 15.27
N ILE A 112 -12.29 -13.80 15.14
CA ILE A 112 -12.76 -12.86 16.15
C ILE A 112 -14.27 -13.02 16.36
N MET A 113 -15.04 -13.11 15.28
CA MET A 113 -16.48 -13.30 15.36
C MET A 113 -16.85 -14.60 16.07
N MET A 114 -16.17 -15.71 15.75
CA MET A 114 -16.33 -16.99 16.44
C MET A 114 -16.04 -16.90 17.94
N GLN A 115 -14.93 -16.26 18.31
CA GLN A 115 -14.54 -16.05 19.70
C GLN A 115 -15.55 -15.19 20.44
N SER A 116 -16.04 -14.12 19.81
CA SER A 116 -17.03 -13.23 20.39
C SER A 116 -18.38 -13.89 20.63
N VAL A 117 -18.85 -14.73 19.70
CA VAL A 117 -20.10 -15.49 19.86
C VAL A 117 -19.97 -16.54 20.97
N LEU A 118 -18.87 -17.29 20.99
CA LEU A 118 -18.62 -18.31 22.04
C LEU A 118 -18.40 -17.66 23.42
N GLY A 119 -17.83 -16.47 23.48
CA GLY A 119 -17.59 -15.70 24.69
C GLY A 119 -18.79 -14.85 25.15
N HIS A 120 -19.93 -14.90 24.44
CA HIS A 120 -21.12 -14.08 24.73
C HIS A 120 -20.81 -12.58 24.81
N GLN A 121 -19.90 -12.09 23.99
CA GLN A 121 -19.51 -10.68 23.98
C GLN A 121 -20.67 -9.81 23.47
N SER A 122 -20.71 -8.58 23.98
CA SER A 122 -21.62 -7.55 23.47
C SER A 122 -21.16 -7.07 22.06
N GLU A 123 -22.07 -6.42 21.34
CA GLU A 123 -21.74 -5.77 20.05
C GLU A 123 -20.58 -4.78 20.19
N ALA A 124 -20.54 -4.02 21.28
CA ALA A 124 -19.48 -3.05 21.55
C ALA A 124 -18.12 -3.74 21.77
N GLU A 125 -18.08 -4.85 22.50
CA GLU A 125 -16.85 -5.63 22.72
C GLU A 125 -16.37 -6.28 21.41
N PHE A 126 -17.30 -6.81 20.60
CA PHE A 126 -16.99 -7.33 19.28
C PHE A 126 -16.42 -6.24 18.35
N ALA A 127 -17.08 -5.08 18.27
CA ALA A 127 -16.60 -3.95 17.48
C ALA A 127 -15.21 -3.46 17.95
N ALA A 128 -15.00 -3.43 19.29
CA ALA A 128 -13.69 -3.11 19.87
C ALA A 128 -12.62 -4.15 19.47
N ALA A 129 -12.96 -5.45 19.48
CA ALA A 129 -12.03 -6.51 19.06
C ALA A 129 -11.63 -6.40 17.58
N LEU A 130 -12.54 -5.98 16.70
CA LEU A 130 -12.25 -5.71 15.28
C LEU A 130 -11.37 -4.47 15.08
N ASN A 131 -11.40 -3.52 16.00
CA ASN A 131 -10.58 -2.31 15.95
C ASN A 131 -9.19 -2.48 16.57
N THR A 132 -8.70 -3.70 16.71
CA THR A 132 -7.37 -4.01 17.24
C THR A 132 -6.43 -4.54 16.17
N GLY A 133 -5.14 -4.33 16.37
CA GLY A 133 -4.09 -4.93 15.53
C GLY A 133 -4.17 -4.52 14.05
N THR A 134 -4.03 -5.50 13.17
CA THR A 134 -3.97 -5.34 11.71
C THR A 134 -5.30 -4.99 11.06
N LEU A 135 -6.40 -5.08 11.80
CA LEU A 135 -7.76 -4.78 11.29
C LEU A 135 -8.13 -3.30 11.39
N ARG A 136 -7.30 -2.47 11.99
CA ARG A 136 -7.56 -1.04 12.09
C ARG A 136 -7.49 -0.36 10.72
N PRO A 137 -8.43 0.54 10.37
CA PRO A 137 -8.46 1.24 9.08
C PRO A 137 -7.17 2.01 8.78
N ASP A 138 -6.54 2.63 9.78
CA ASP A 138 -5.26 3.31 9.64
C ASP A 138 -4.11 2.35 9.32
N GLN A 139 -4.13 1.14 9.85
CA GLN A 139 -3.16 0.09 9.51
C GLN A 139 -3.33 -0.39 8.07
N ILE A 140 -4.57 -0.58 7.62
CA ILE A 140 -4.87 -0.97 6.25
C ILE A 140 -4.40 0.13 5.27
N ASN A 141 -4.71 1.39 5.56
CA ASN A 141 -4.26 2.51 4.74
C ASN A 141 -2.72 2.59 4.69
N SER A 142 -2.07 2.42 5.83
CA SER A 142 -0.60 2.39 5.92
C SER A 142 -0.02 1.23 5.11
N TYR A 143 -0.63 0.04 5.16
CA TYR A 143 -0.20 -1.13 4.41
C TYR A 143 -0.32 -0.90 2.89
N VAL A 144 -1.47 -0.39 2.41
CA VAL A 144 -1.67 -0.10 0.99
C VAL A 144 -0.69 0.96 0.49
N ASN A 145 -0.49 2.03 1.26
CA ASN A 145 0.48 3.07 0.93
C ASN A 145 1.91 2.53 0.90
N GLN A 146 2.26 1.61 1.82
CA GLN A 146 3.57 0.95 1.80
C GLN A 146 3.77 0.12 0.54
N ASN A 147 2.77 -0.66 0.13
CA ASN A 147 2.86 -1.48 -1.08
C ASN A 147 2.99 -0.62 -2.33
N LEU A 148 2.19 0.46 -2.45
CA LEU A 148 2.30 1.40 -3.56
C LEU A 148 3.69 2.03 -3.65
N ARG A 149 4.27 2.41 -2.52
CA ARG A 149 5.63 2.98 -2.47
C ARG A 149 6.70 1.94 -2.76
N SER A 150 6.53 0.72 -2.27
CA SER A 150 7.45 -0.40 -2.59
C SER A 150 7.44 -0.68 -4.09
N PHE A 151 6.25 -0.75 -4.70
CA PHE A 151 6.12 -0.89 -6.13
C PHE A 151 6.83 0.23 -6.89
N HIS A 152 6.59 1.49 -6.52
CA HIS A 152 7.23 2.65 -7.14
C HIS A 152 8.76 2.56 -7.04
N ARG A 153 9.30 2.28 -5.85
CA ARG A 153 10.75 2.09 -5.67
C ARG A 153 11.32 0.98 -6.53
N THR A 154 10.60 -0.15 -6.63
CA THR A 154 11.04 -1.28 -7.47
C THR A 154 11.11 -0.86 -8.95
N VAL A 155 10.11 -0.12 -9.44
CA VAL A 155 10.11 0.39 -10.82
C VAL A 155 11.28 1.36 -11.04
N GLU A 156 11.48 2.32 -10.15
CA GLU A 156 12.58 3.29 -10.25
C GLU A 156 13.96 2.61 -10.16
N SER A 157 14.13 1.63 -9.28
CA SER A 157 15.35 0.84 -9.18
C SER A 157 15.63 0.04 -10.45
N GLN A 158 14.62 -0.55 -11.07
CA GLN A 158 14.75 -1.27 -12.34
C GLN A 158 15.11 -0.32 -13.51
N MET A 159 14.55 0.89 -13.50
CA MET A 159 14.92 1.93 -14.46
C MET A 159 16.38 2.36 -14.28
N ALA A 160 16.83 2.52 -13.04
CA ALA A 160 18.20 2.89 -12.72
C ALA A 160 19.19 1.77 -13.10
N GLU A 161 18.83 0.51 -12.85
CA GLU A 161 19.62 -0.65 -13.29
C GLU A 161 19.79 -0.72 -14.81
N ALA A 162 18.73 -0.37 -15.54
CA ALA A 162 18.77 -0.31 -17.00
C ALA A 162 19.60 0.86 -17.56
N ASN A 163 19.88 1.88 -16.73
CA ASN A 163 20.63 3.08 -17.09
C ASN A 163 21.77 3.37 -16.07
N PRO A 164 22.72 2.45 -15.84
CA PRO A 164 23.64 2.50 -14.71
C PRO A 164 24.64 3.65 -14.77
N GLN A 165 24.82 4.30 -15.91
CA GLN A 165 25.70 5.44 -16.10
C GLN A 165 25.05 6.79 -15.80
N GLU A 166 23.74 6.82 -15.61
CA GLU A 166 23.04 8.03 -15.21
C GLU A 166 23.19 8.30 -13.72
N LEU A 167 22.99 9.55 -13.32
CA LEU A 167 23.04 9.96 -11.94
C LEU A 167 21.65 9.91 -11.31
N TYR A 168 21.57 9.38 -10.11
CA TYR A 168 20.37 9.23 -9.31
C TYR A 168 20.56 9.86 -7.94
N ILE A 169 19.46 10.33 -7.35
CA ILE A 169 19.42 10.81 -5.97
C ILE A 169 18.39 10.02 -5.18
N TRP A 170 18.55 9.98 -3.86
CA TRP A 170 17.50 9.54 -2.95
C TRP A 170 16.55 10.70 -2.74
N ASP A 171 15.36 10.65 -3.37
CA ASP A 171 14.41 11.74 -3.41
C ASP A 171 13.23 11.48 -2.48
N GLY A 172 12.78 12.53 -1.80
CA GLY A 172 11.64 12.51 -0.91
C GLY A 172 11.66 13.65 0.10
N PRO A 173 10.61 13.79 0.91
CA PRO A 173 10.50 14.89 1.87
C PRO A 173 11.54 14.76 2.99
N LEU A 174 12.16 15.89 3.34
CA LEU A 174 13.03 16.02 4.51
C LEU A 174 12.26 16.76 5.61
N ASP A 175 11.66 16.01 6.52
CA ASP A 175 10.84 16.52 7.61
C ASP A 175 11.05 15.70 8.92
N ASP A 176 10.26 15.97 9.95
CA ASP A 176 10.31 15.31 11.27
C ASP A 176 10.02 13.80 11.25
N ARG A 177 9.54 13.27 10.13
CA ARG A 177 9.27 11.85 9.89
C ARG A 177 10.37 11.17 9.07
N THR A 178 11.41 11.89 8.70
CA THR A 178 12.54 11.37 7.94
C THR A 178 13.50 10.66 8.89
N SER A 179 13.81 9.38 8.62
CA SER A 179 14.81 8.66 9.41
C SER A 179 16.22 9.15 9.14
N ASP A 180 17.12 8.89 10.10
CA ASP A 180 18.54 9.26 9.97
C ASP A 180 19.17 8.62 8.72
N GLU A 181 18.81 7.38 8.41
CA GLU A 181 19.29 6.68 7.21
C GLU A 181 18.83 7.37 5.93
N CYS A 182 17.54 7.77 5.86
CA CYS A 182 17.04 8.53 4.71
C CYS A 182 17.72 9.89 4.58
N ALA A 183 17.93 10.60 5.69
CA ALA A 183 18.64 11.88 5.69
C ALA A 183 20.09 11.72 5.21
N GLN A 184 20.78 10.65 5.65
CA GLN A 184 22.12 10.31 5.17
C GLN A 184 22.11 10.02 3.66
N MET A 185 21.21 9.19 3.17
CA MET A 185 21.10 8.88 1.74
C MET A 185 20.81 10.13 0.89
N ILE A 186 19.97 11.05 1.37
CA ILE A 186 19.73 12.34 0.70
C ILE A 186 21.03 13.17 0.65
N ALA A 187 21.81 13.16 1.73
CA ALA A 187 23.05 13.93 1.83
C ALA A 187 24.20 13.41 0.93
N GLU A 188 24.13 12.15 0.48
CA GLU A 188 25.10 11.60 -0.51
C GLU A 188 25.02 12.34 -1.85
N GLY A 189 23.85 12.90 -2.18
CA GLY A 189 23.63 13.59 -3.44
C GLY A 189 23.49 12.66 -4.63
N ALA A 190 24.00 13.08 -5.79
CA ALA A 190 23.85 12.35 -7.05
C ALA A 190 24.97 11.32 -7.23
N LEU A 191 24.60 10.05 -7.30
CA LEU A 191 25.47 8.90 -7.51
C LEU A 191 24.97 8.05 -8.68
N THR A 192 25.86 7.26 -9.28
CA THR A 192 25.48 6.22 -10.26
C THR A 192 24.71 5.08 -9.59
N TYR A 193 23.98 4.28 -10.37
CA TYR A 193 23.26 3.12 -9.82
C TYR A 193 24.21 2.11 -9.16
N ASP A 194 25.39 1.90 -9.72
CA ASP A 194 26.39 0.98 -9.15
C ASP A 194 26.89 1.46 -7.78
N GLU A 195 27.11 2.78 -7.60
CA GLU A 195 27.49 3.36 -6.30
C GLU A 195 26.34 3.25 -5.29
N TRP A 196 25.10 3.52 -5.70
CA TRP A 196 23.91 3.32 -4.87
C TRP A 196 23.78 1.87 -4.43
N THR A 197 23.96 0.92 -5.33
CA THR A 197 23.87 -0.51 -5.05
C THR A 197 24.97 -0.99 -4.13
N ALA A 198 26.19 -0.51 -4.32
CA ALA A 198 27.32 -0.86 -3.47
C ALA A 198 27.14 -0.45 -2.00
N ASN A 199 26.49 0.69 -1.76
CA ASN A 199 26.35 1.26 -0.41
C ASN A 199 24.96 1.00 0.23
N TYR A 200 23.88 0.91 -0.57
CA TYR A 200 22.49 1.00 -0.10
C TYR A 200 21.56 -0.04 -0.72
N SER A 201 22.06 -1.15 -1.29
CA SER A 201 21.25 -2.16 -2.00
C SER A 201 20.03 -2.65 -1.21
N ALA A 202 20.14 -2.77 0.11
CA ALA A 202 19.05 -3.22 0.97
C ALA A 202 17.85 -2.26 1.00
N TYR A 203 18.05 -1.00 0.66
CA TYR A 203 17.04 0.05 0.80
C TYR A 203 16.38 0.47 -0.53
N LEU A 204 17.02 0.21 -1.66
CA LEU A 204 16.57 0.72 -2.96
C LEU A 204 15.13 0.25 -3.31
N ASN A 205 14.76 -0.96 -2.95
CA ASN A 205 13.42 -1.52 -3.20
C ASN A 205 12.51 -1.43 -1.96
N SER A 206 13.04 -1.70 -0.76
CA SER A 206 12.24 -1.79 0.47
C SER A 206 12.00 -0.44 1.16
N GLY A 207 12.88 0.56 0.92
CA GLY A 207 13.02 1.74 1.76
C GLY A 207 13.78 1.45 3.05
N THR A 208 14.15 2.47 3.80
CA THR A 208 14.95 2.35 5.04
C THR A 208 14.13 1.84 6.23
N HIS A 209 12.80 2.05 6.21
CA HIS A 209 11.88 1.63 7.26
C HIS A 209 10.45 1.48 6.71
N TYR A 210 9.56 0.90 7.50
CA TYR A 210 8.13 0.84 7.18
C TYR A 210 7.55 2.25 7.03
N GLY A 211 6.84 2.50 5.93
CA GLY A 211 6.26 3.81 5.63
C GLY A 211 7.26 4.82 5.04
N CYS A 212 8.47 4.39 4.66
CA CYS A 212 9.44 5.23 3.98
C CYS A 212 8.83 5.89 2.73
N ARG A 213 9.03 7.21 2.60
CA ARG A 213 8.45 8.04 1.52
C ARG A 213 9.44 8.38 0.42
N HIS A 214 10.67 7.87 0.55
CA HIS A 214 11.77 8.17 -0.37
C HIS A 214 11.91 7.08 -1.43
N THR A 215 12.45 7.45 -2.58
CA THR A 215 12.73 6.58 -3.71
C THR A 215 13.99 7.04 -4.43
N LEU A 216 14.58 6.15 -5.23
CA LEU A 216 15.63 6.52 -6.16
C LEU A 216 15.00 7.28 -7.34
N ALA A 217 15.53 8.44 -7.69
CA ALA A 217 15.03 9.27 -8.80
C ALA A 217 16.19 9.73 -9.68
N ALA A 218 15.99 9.77 -10.99
CA ALA A 218 16.99 10.31 -11.91
C ALA A 218 17.26 11.80 -11.59
N PHE A 219 18.52 12.18 -11.44
CA PHE A 219 18.93 13.52 -11.01
C PHE A 219 18.37 14.64 -11.90
N VAL A 220 18.37 14.45 -13.22
CA VAL A 220 17.84 15.44 -14.18
C VAL A 220 16.34 15.64 -14.00
N GLN A 221 15.59 14.56 -13.73
CA GLN A 221 14.13 14.61 -13.51
C GLN A 221 13.80 15.32 -12.20
N ALA A 222 14.54 15.02 -11.13
CA ALA A 222 14.34 15.66 -9.84
C ALA A 222 14.58 17.19 -9.92
N VAL A 223 15.64 17.63 -10.59
CA VAL A 223 15.92 19.06 -10.82
C VAL A 223 14.83 19.72 -11.66
N GLN A 224 14.31 19.05 -12.69
CA GLN A 224 13.22 19.58 -13.52
C GLN A 224 11.92 19.72 -12.73
N LEU A 225 11.57 18.72 -11.91
CA LEU A 225 10.38 18.77 -11.05
C LEU A 225 10.46 19.89 -10.02
N GLU A 226 11.62 20.06 -9.38
CA GLU A 226 11.82 21.15 -8.41
C GLU A 226 11.74 22.53 -9.07
N ASN A 227 12.32 22.70 -10.26
CA ASN A 227 12.24 23.95 -11.01
C ASN A 227 10.79 24.25 -11.44
N THR A 228 10.02 23.23 -11.85
CA THR A 228 8.61 23.38 -12.21
C THR A 228 7.78 23.76 -11.00
N LYS A 229 8.06 23.17 -9.82
CA LYS A 229 7.38 23.49 -8.57
C LYS A 229 7.65 24.94 -8.16
N LYS A 230 8.91 25.38 -8.16
CA LYS A 230 9.30 26.76 -7.85
C LYS A 230 8.67 27.78 -8.82
N ALA A 231 8.58 27.43 -10.11
CA ALA A 231 7.92 28.30 -11.10
C ALA A 231 6.42 28.47 -10.80
N ARG A 232 5.70 27.39 -10.45
CA ARG A 232 4.28 27.44 -10.08
C ARG A 232 4.03 28.20 -8.77
N GLU A 233 4.85 27.99 -7.75
CA GLU A 233 4.79 28.75 -6.51
C GLU A 233 4.98 30.26 -6.75
N ALA A 234 5.87 30.63 -7.67
CA ALA A 234 6.08 32.02 -8.08
C ALA A 234 4.88 32.61 -8.86
N GLU A 235 4.11 31.78 -9.56
CA GLU A 235 2.90 32.17 -10.28
C GLU A 235 1.64 32.17 -9.38
N GLY A 236 1.75 31.76 -8.10
CA GLY A 236 0.64 31.76 -7.14
C GLY A 236 -0.42 30.69 -7.43
N VAL A 237 -0.06 29.63 -8.10
CA VAL A 237 -0.94 28.49 -8.38
C VAL A 237 -0.77 27.46 -7.26
N ASP A 238 -1.74 27.49 -6.31
CA ASP A 238 -1.84 26.47 -5.24
C ASP A 238 -2.27 25.11 -5.81
N TYR A 239 -1.83 24.03 -5.12
CA TYR A 239 -2.17 22.64 -5.44
C TYR A 239 -3.57 22.24 -5.00
#